data_4e2130406a3c2798b0d960cbf022a268
#
_entry.id   4e2130406a3c2798b0d960cbf022a268
#
_cell.length_a   1.000
_cell.length_b   1.000
_cell.length_c   1.000
_cell.angle_alpha   90.00
_cell.angle_beta   90.00
_cell.angle_gamma   90.00
#
_symmetry.space_group_name_H-M   'P 1'
#
loop_
_entity.id
_entity.type
_entity.pdbx_description
1 polymer ?
#
loop_
_entity_poly.entity_id
_entity_poly.type
_entity_poly.pdbx_seq_one_letter_code
_entity_poly.pdbx_strand_id
1 'polypeptide(L)'
;MSSKTEDKTTKKISKSGLHPFSPSKLMYFFLLFLHIANQFTVIQIARSTEVFNAFGYVIPLSSITGVFSSLANIFIILLAVFYGKTGFVTSISLLTLQLPLLFRAFFIQKTPTSLSGIFGDIFAILAVVIIYRRNKKIKAYQESEVKILTEKEE
;
A
#
# COMPACT_ATOMS: atom_id res chain seq x y z
N MET A 1 -32.26 25.04 -49.02
CA MET A 1 -30.82 24.77 -48.87
C MET A 1 -30.38 25.47 -47.62
N SER A 2 -30.29 24.75 -46.50
CA SER A 2 -29.64 25.31 -45.30
C SER A 2 -29.32 24.23 -44.31
N SER A 3 -28.09 24.26 -43.89
CA SER A 3 -27.49 23.83 -42.62
C SER A 3 -27.47 22.34 -42.29
N LYS A 4 -26.35 21.76 -42.66
CA LYS A 4 -25.86 20.49 -42.17
C LYS A 4 -24.40 20.65 -41.69
N THR A 5 -24.18 21.57 -40.73
CA THR A 5 -22.79 21.89 -40.30
C THR A 5 -22.57 21.96 -38.77
N GLU A 6 -23.55 21.57 -37.94
CA GLU A 6 -23.43 21.77 -36.48
C GLU A 6 -23.15 20.50 -35.62
N ASP A 7 -22.95 19.33 -36.21
CA ASP A 7 -22.87 18.10 -35.41
C ASP A 7 -21.47 17.41 -35.35
N LYS A 8 -20.40 18.15 -35.54
CA LYS A 8 -19.03 17.60 -35.44
C LYS A 8 -18.21 18.06 -34.25
N THR A 9 -18.69 19.06 -33.50
CA THR A 9 -17.89 19.68 -32.44
C THR A 9 -18.13 19.05 -31.04
N THR A 10 -19.28 18.43 -30.82
CA THR A 10 -19.68 17.87 -29.54
C THR A 10 -19.07 16.48 -29.26
N LYS A 11 -18.56 15.78 -30.27
CA LYS A 11 -18.05 14.41 -30.13
C LYS A 11 -16.58 14.30 -29.65
N LYS A 12 -15.91 15.43 -29.40
CA LYS A 12 -14.47 15.46 -29.06
C LYS A 12 -14.16 15.74 -27.59
N ILE A 13 -15.19 16.05 -26.77
CA ILE A 13 -14.99 16.42 -25.35
C ILE A 13 -15.10 15.22 -24.38
N SER A 14 -15.64 14.10 -24.84
CA SER A 14 -15.92 12.95 -23.97
C SER A 14 -14.75 11.93 -23.81
N LYS A 15 -13.56 12.18 -24.34
CA LYS A 15 -12.41 11.28 -24.21
C LYS A 15 -11.25 11.78 -23.37
N SER A 16 -11.41 12.85 -22.61
CA SER A 16 -10.48 13.17 -21.53
C SER A 16 -10.88 12.49 -20.21
N GLY A 17 -11.33 11.25 -20.30
CA GLY A 17 -11.45 10.40 -19.12
C GLY A 17 -10.07 10.26 -18.50
N LEU A 18 -9.95 10.65 -17.23
CA LEU A 18 -8.78 10.38 -16.41
C LEU A 18 -8.28 8.96 -16.74
N HIS A 19 -7.15 8.88 -17.45
CA HIS A 19 -6.47 7.62 -17.61
C HIS A 19 -6.21 7.11 -16.20
N PRO A 20 -6.77 5.96 -15.80
CA PRO A 20 -6.42 5.41 -14.50
C PRO A 20 -4.90 5.24 -14.52
N PHE A 21 -4.23 5.87 -13.57
CA PHE A 21 -2.80 5.75 -13.38
C PHE A 21 -2.48 4.26 -13.31
N SER A 22 -1.97 3.70 -14.41
CA SER A 22 -1.54 2.31 -14.46
C SER A 22 -0.08 2.30 -14.01
N PRO A 23 0.18 2.00 -12.74
CA PRO A 23 1.53 2.00 -12.24
C PRO A 23 2.33 0.93 -12.96
N SER A 24 3.55 1.28 -13.38
CA SER A 24 4.42 0.38 -14.13
C SER A 24 4.78 -0.86 -13.32
N LYS A 25 5.02 -1.99 -14.00
CA LYS A 25 5.53 -3.21 -13.34
C LYS A 25 6.83 -2.95 -12.58
N LEU A 26 7.66 -2.04 -13.09
CA LEU A 26 8.91 -1.62 -12.45
C LEU A 26 8.63 -1.01 -11.05
N MET A 27 7.63 -0.15 -10.92
CA MET A 27 7.25 0.46 -9.63
C MET A 27 6.75 -0.61 -8.64
N TYR A 28 6.06 -1.66 -9.12
CA TYR A 28 5.67 -2.79 -8.26
C TYR A 28 6.88 -3.48 -7.64
N PHE A 29 7.85 -3.87 -8.48
CA PHE A 29 9.08 -4.51 -8.00
C PHE A 29 9.91 -3.57 -7.12
N PHE A 30 9.93 -2.29 -7.42
CA PHE A 30 10.62 -1.28 -6.61
C PHE A 30 10.01 -1.16 -5.21
N LEU A 31 8.69 -1.06 -5.08
CA LEU A 31 8.02 -1.03 -3.77
C LEU A 31 8.24 -2.32 -2.97
N LEU A 32 8.20 -3.47 -3.65
CA LEU A 32 8.47 -4.76 -3.04
C LEU A 32 9.92 -4.84 -2.55
N PHE A 33 10.87 -4.40 -3.36
CA PHE A 33 12.28 -4.31 -2.98
C PHE A 33 12.51 -3.40 -1.78
N LEU A 34 11.91 -2.20 -1.78
CA LEU A 34 11.99 -1.26 -0.66
C LEU A 34 11.44 -1.88 0.63
N HIS A 35 10.31 -2.59 0.55
CA HIS A 35 9.76 -3.29 1.70
C HIS A 35 10.74 -4.34 2.26
N ILE A 36 11.27 -5.22 1.41
CA ILE A 36 12.21 -6.28 1.82
C ILE A 36 13.50 -5.67 2.38
N ALA A 37 14.08 -4.68 1.71
CA ALA A 37 15.28 -4.00 2.16
C ALA A 37 15.08 -3.33 3.54
N ASN A 38 13.93 -2.68 3.72
CA ASN A 38 13.59 -2.03 4.97
C ASN A 38 13.37 -3.06 6.10
N GLN A 39 12.74 -4.21 5.82
CA GLN A 39 12.61 -5.30 6.80
C GLN A 39 13.97 -5.86 7.20
N PHE A 40 14.88 -6.02 6.25
CA PHE A 40 16.25 -6.44 6.56
C PHE A 40 16.94 -5.43 7.48
N THR A 41 16.79 -4.14 7.22
CA THR A 41 17.30 -3.05 8.06
C THR A 41 16.73 -3.13 9.48
N VAL A 42 15.42 -3.35 9.63
CA VAL A 42 14.76 -3.53 10.93
C VAL A 42 15.40 -4.68 11.73
N ILE A 43 15.65 -5.82 11.08
CA ILE A 43 16.29 -6.99 11.74
C ILE A 43 17.71 -6.65 12.20
N GLN A 44 18.48 -5.93 11.40
CA GLN A 44 19.86 -5.54 11.77
C GLN A 44 19.86 -4.55 12.93
N ILE A 45 19.04 -3.52 12.88
CA ILE A 45 18.92 -2.51 13.93
C ILE A 45 18.40 -3.13 15.24
N ALA A 46 17.43 -4.04 15.17
CA ALA A 46 16.88 -4.70 16.35
C ALA A 46 17.91 -5.57 17.10
N ARG A 47 18.94 -6.03 16.42
CA ARG A 47 20.04 -6.82 16.99
C ARG A 47 21.21 -5.95 17.45
N SER A 48 21.22 -4.68 17.09
CA SER A 48 22.29 -3.77 17.48
C SER A 48 22.22 -3.42 18.97
N THR A 49 23.34 -3.46 19.63
CA THR A 49 23.53 -2.96 21.00
C THR A 49 24.05 -1.52 21.03
N GLU A 50 24.21 -0.90 19.85
CA GLU A 50 24.70 0.46 19.73
C GLU A 50 23.71 1.46 20.27
N VAL A 51 24.26 2.58 20.77
CA VAL A 51 23.51 3.73 21.27
C VAL A 51 23.97 4.97 20.53
N PHE A 52 23.06 5.91 20.35
CA PHE A 52 23.41 7.24 19.81
C PHE A 52 22.95 8.31 20.79
N ASN A 53 23.68 9.42 20.81
CA ASN A 53 23.35 10.60 21.61
C ASN A 53 22.55 11.59 20.78
N ALA A 54 21.31 11.86 21.17
CA ALA A 54 20.49 12.88 20.54
C ALA A 54 19.89 13.80 21.63
N PHE A 55 20.05 15.09 21.46
CA PHE A 55 19.52 16.12 22.37
C PHE A 55 19.88 15.89 23.85
N GLY A 56 21.07 15.33 24.14
CA GLY A 56 21.53 15.02 25.50
C GLY A 56 20.99 13.69 26.07
N TYR A 57 20.23 12.92 25.31
CA TYR A 57 19.75 11.60 25.70
C TYR A 57 20.53 10.49 25.00
N VAL A 58 20.82 9.43 25.75
CA VAL A 58 21.40 8.19 25.21
C VAL A 58 20.26 7.30 24.76
N ILE A 59 20.11 7.13 23.46
CA ILE A 59 19.01 6.39 22.84
C ILE A 59 19.57 5.08 22.23
N PRO A 60 19.07 3.91 22.63
CA PRO A 60 19.43 2.66 21.97
C PRO A 60 19.01 2.68 20.50
N LEU A 61 19.87 2.25 19.60
CA LEU A 61 19.58 2.18 18.17
C LEU A 61 18.34 1.32 17.88
N SER A 62 18.12 0.27 18.68
CA SER A 62 16.92 -0.57 18.60
C SER A 62 15.60 0.19 18.79
N SER A 63 15.62 1.37 19.44
CA SER A 63 14.39 2.18 19.65
C SER A 63 13.80 2.73 18.35
N ILE A 64 14.60 2.89 17.30
CA ILE A 64 14.12 3.38 16.00
C ILE A 64 13.55 2.28 15.11
N THR A 65 13.59 1.01 15.52
CA THR A 65 13.01 -0.10 14.74
C THR A 65 11.53 0.10 14.44
N GLY A 66 10.78 0.71 15.35
CA GLY A 66 9.36 1.03 15.15
C GLY A 66 9.12 1.98 13.97
N VAL A 67 10.01 2.96 13.76
CA VAL A 67 9.91 3.89 12.63
C VAL A 67 10.12 3.15 11.31
N PHE A 68 11.18 2.32 11.22
CA PHE A 68 11.45 1.53 10.01
C PHE A 68 10.36 0.47 9.75
N SER A 69 9.82 -0.16 10.80
CA SER A 69 8.71 -1.09 10.66
C SER A 69 7.45 -0.39 10.11
N SER A 70 7.14 0.80 10.61
CA SER A 70 6.03 1.62 10.08
C SER A 70 6.24 2.00 8.61
N LEU A 71 7.47 2.36 8.23
CA LEU A 71 7.82 2.67 6.85
C LEU A 71 7.64 1.44 5.94
N ALA A 72 8.04 0.25 6.39
CA ALA A 72 7.80 -1.00 5.67
C ALA A 72 6.30 -1.23 5.41
N ASN A 73 5.45 -0.97 6.39
CA ASN A 73 4.01 -1.11 6.27
C ASN A 73 3.41 -0.10 5.29
N ILE A 74 3.96 1.11 5.19
CA ILE A 74 3.56 2.10 4.16
C ILE A 74 3.79 1.54 2.76
N PHE A 75 4.93 0.92 2.47
CA PHE A 75 5.20 0.33 1.15
C PHE A 75 4.20 -0.78 0.79
N ILE A 76 3.82 -1.61 1.77
CA ILE A 76 2.80 -2.65 1.59
C ILE A 76 1.42 -2.05 1.31
N ILE A 77 1.03 -1.00 2.03
CA ILE A 77 -0.23 -0.29 1.80
C ILE A 77 -0.24 0.32 0.40
N LEU A 78 0.86 0.94 -0.04
CA LEU A 78 0.99 1.49 -1.40
C LEU A 78 0.84 0.41 -2.48
N LEU A 79 1.39 -0.80 -2.26
CA LEU A 79 1.16 -1.93 -3.17
C LEU A 79 -0.33 -2.26 -3.29
N ALA A 80 -1.07 -2.31 -2.19
CA ALA A 80 -2.51 -2.59 -2.20
C ALA A 80 -3.31 -1.47 -2.88
N VAL A 81 -2.91 -0.20 -2.70
CA VAL A 81 -3.55 0.97 -3.33
C VAL A 81 -3.39 0.95 -4.84
N PHE A 82 -2.15 0.80 -5.32
CA PHE A 82 -1.84 0.98 -6.74
C PHE A 82 -2.11 -0.26 -7.60
N TYR A 83 -1.99 -1.47 -7.05
CA TYR A 83 -2.04 -2.70 -7.85
C TYR A 83 -3.31 -3.54 -7.63
N GLY A 84 -4.31 -2.99 -6.95
CA GLY A 84 -5.63 -3.60 -6.79
C GLY A 84 -5.58 -5.02 -6.24
N LYS A 85 -6.13 -6.02 -6.99
CA LYS A 85 -6.18 -7.41 -6.53
C LYS A 85 -4.78 -8.02 -6.32
N THR A 86 -3.86 -7.80 -7.25
CA THR A 86 -2.48 -8.33 -7.15
C THR A 86 -1.76 -7.71 -5.95
N GLY A 87 -1.81 -6.38 -5.80
CA GLY A 87 -1.22 -5.69 -4.66
C GLY A 87 -1.83 -6.14 -3.33
N PHE A 88 -3.15 -6.32 -3.29
CA PHE A 88 -3.85 -6.83 -2.10
C PHE A 88 -3.34 -8.22 -1.69
N VAL A 89 -3.30 -9.19 -2.63
CA VAL A 89 -2.84 -10.56 -2.35
C VAL A 89 -1.40 -10.56 -1.88
N THR A 90 -0.51 -9.83 -2.58
CA THR A 90 0.90 -9.72 -2.18
C THR A 90 1.05 -9.11 -0.79
N SER A 91 0.35 -8.02 -0.51
CA SER A 91 0.40 -7.33 0.79
C SER A 91 -0.06 -8.23 1.94
N ILE A 92 -1.20 -8.89 1.79
CA ILE A 92 -1.69 -9.82 2.82
C ILE A 92 -0.76 -11.00 3.01
N SER A 93 -0.22 -11.58 1.93
CA SER A 93 0.72 -12.71 2.02
C SER A 93 1.99 -12.33 2.78
N LEU A 94 2.56 -11.15 2.49
CA LEU A 94 3.78 -10.68 3.19
C LEU A 94 3.52 -10.41 4.67
N LEU A 95 2.44 -9.69 5.00
CA LEU A 95 2.08 -9.41 6.39
C LEU A 95 1.77 -10.68 7.17
N THR A 96 1.04 -11.64 6.57
CA THR A 96 0.74 -12.92 7.21
C THR A 96 1.99 -13.76 7.43
N LEU A 97 2.95 -13.71 6.51
CA LEU A 97 4.24 -14.40 6.67
C LEU A 97 5.11 -13.75 7.75
N GLN A 98 5.01 -12.46 7.95
CA GLN A 98 5.79 -11.69 8.92
C GLN A 98 5.29 -11.91 10.36
N LEU A 99 3.97 -12.02 10.57
CA LEU A 99 3.38 -12.17 11.90
C LEU A 99 3.98 -13.32 12.74
N PRO A 100 4.12 -14.56 12.24
CA PRO A 100 4.75 -15.65 13.01
C PRO A 100 6.17 -15.35 13.46
N LEU A 101 6.94 -14.62 12.64
CA LEU A 101 8.31 -14.22 12.98
C LEU A 101 8.32 -13.21 14.13
N LEU A 102 7.39 -12.25 14.12
CA LEU A 102 7.22 -11.27 15.20
C LEU A 102 6.73 -11.92 16.50
N PHE A 103 5.78 -12.85 16.41
CA PHE A 103 5.32 -13.62 17.56
C PHE A 103 6.47 -14.44 18.16
N ARG A 104 7.27 -15.12 17.35
CA ARG A 104 8.47 -15.83 17.81
C ARG A 104 9.45 -14.90 18.50
N ALA A 105 9.72 -13.72 17.92
CA ALA A 105 10.62 -12.73 18.51
C ALA A 105 10.10 -12.24 19.86
N PHE A 106 8.80 -11.99 19.99
CA PHE A 106 8.18 -11.51 21.22
C PHE A 106 8.16 -12.59 22.31
N PHE A 107 7.61 -13.78 22.02
CA PHE A 107 7.39 -14.82 23.04
C PHE A 107 8.62 -15.65 23.37
N ILE A 108 9.45 -15.98 22.36
CA ILE A 108 10.60 -16.85 22.53
C ILE A 108 11.87 -16.06 22.82
N GLN A 109 12.14 -15.00 22.03
CA GLN A 109 13.33 -14.18 22.17
C GLN A 109 13.16 -13.05 23.19
N LYS A 110 11.95 -12.86 23.73
CA LYS A 110 11.59 -11.82 24.72
C LYS A 110 12.02 -10.42 24.28
N THR A 111 11.86 -10.10 23.00
CA THR A 111 12.22 -8.81 22.42
C THR A 111 11.02 -7.87 22.49
N PRO A 112 10.97 -6.89 23.44
CA PRO A 112 9.78 -6.05 23.65
C PRO A 112 9.40 -5.21 22.41
N THR A 113 10.38 -4.81 21.62
CA THR A 113 10.18 -4.01 20.38
C THR A 113 9.35 -4.76 19.33
N SER A 114 9.30 -6.10 19.38
CA SER A 114 8.47 -6.92 18.49
C SER A 114 6.97 -6.72 18.71
N LEU A 115 6.55 -6.28 19.88
CA LEU A 115 5.13 -5.97 20.17
C LEU A 115 4.63 -4.83 19.31
N SER A 116 5.42 -3.76 19.16
CA SER A 116 5.10 -2.66 18.25
C SER A 116 4.95 -3.12 16.81
N GLY A 117 5.82 -4.05 16.35
CA GLY A 117 5.72 -4.66 15.02
C GLY A 117 4.41 -5.45 14.84
N ILE A 118 4.02 -6.27 15.83
CA ILE A 118 2.77 -7.04 15.78
C ILE A 118 1.55 -6.11 15.62
N PHE A 119 1.44 -5.07 16.43
CA PHE A 119 0.37 -4.09 16.28
C PHE A 119 0.41 -3.38 14.95
N GLY A 120 1.60 -2.95 14.50
CA GLY A 120 1.80 -2.32 13.19
C GLY A 120 1.30 -3.19 12.03
N ASP A 121 1.61 -4.49 12.05
CA ASP A 121 1.17 -5.43 11.02
C ASP A 121 -0.34 -5.68 11.07
N ILE A 122 -0.94 -5.78 12.25
CA ILE A 122 -2.39 -5.91 12.40
C ILE A 122 -3.09 -4.68 11.82
N PHE A 123 -2.63 -3.47 12.14
CA PHE A 123 -3.18 -2.24 11.57
C PHE A 123 -2.96 -2.16 10.05
N ALA A 124 -1.81 -2.59 9.55
CA ALA A 124 -1.55 -2.64 8.11
C ALA A 124 -2.50 -3.61 7.40
N ILE A 125 -2.76 -4.80 7.97
CA ILE A 125 -3.74 -5.76 7.43
C ILE A 125 -5.13 -5.13 7.36
N LEU A 126 -5.59 -4.48 8.43
CA LEU A 126 -6.88 -3.80 8.46
C LEU A 126 -6.96 -2.70 7.40
N ALA A 127 -5.93 -1.87 7.30
CA ALA A 127 -5.86 -0.81 6.29
C ALA A 127 -5.93 -1.38 4.86
N VAL A 128 -5.15 -2.41 4.56
CA VAL A 128 -5.13 -3.07 3.25
C VAL A 128 -6.51 -3.66 2.90
N VAL A 129 -7.19 -4.30 3.84
CA VAL A 129 -8.55 -4.86 3.65
C VAL A 129 -9.57 -3.75 3.38
N ILE A 130 -9.53 -2.66 4.15
CA ILE A 130 -10.44 -1.52 3.98
C ILE A 130 -10.24 -0.88 2.61
N ILE A 131 -8.98 -0.61 2.23
CA ILE A 131 -8.63 -0.02 0.93
C ILE A 131 -9.10 -0.90 -0.22
N TYR A 132 -8.85 -2.21 -0.15
CA TYR A 132 -9.28 -3.13 -1.18
C TYR A 132 -10.81 -3.16 -1.34
N ARG A 133 -11.56 -3.22 -0.24
CA ARG A 133 -13.03 -3.16 -0.25
C ARG A 133 -13.54 -1.85 -0.84
N ARG A 134 -12.94 -0.72 -0.47
CA ARG A 134 -13.27 0.59 -1.02
C ARG A 134 -13.02 0.67 -2.52
N ASN A 135 -11.85 0.23 -2.97
CA ASN A 135 -11.48 0.23 -4.38
C ASN A 135 -12.42 -0.66 -5.21
N LYS A 136 -12.84 -1.82 -4.67
CA LYS A 136 -13.83 -2.70 -5.31
C LYS A 136 -15.19 -2.01 -5.47
N LYS A 137 -15.66 -1.30 -4.43
CA LYS A 137 -16.92 -0.55 -4.50
C LYS A 137 -16.84 0.57 -5.55
N ILE A 138 -15.77 1.37 -5.56
CA ILE A 138 -15.59 2.46 -6.52
C ILE A 138 -15.63 1.93 -7.96
N LYS A 139 -14.95 0.81 -8.26
CA LYS A 139 -15.00 0.20 -9.59
C LYS A 139 -16.41 -0.23 -9.96
N ALA A 140 -17.15 -0.87 -9.06
CA ALA A 140 -18.53 -1.28 -9.32
C ALA A 140 -19.46 -0.09 -9.60
N TYR A 141 -19.28 1.05 -8.91
CA TYR A 141 -20.03 2.28 -9.21
C TYR A 141 -19.68 2.83 -10.59
N GLN A 142 -18.39 2.92 -10.93
CA GLN A 142 -17.96 3.39 -12.25
C GLN A 142 -18.50 2.52 -13.39
N GLU A 143 -18.48 1.21 -13.24
CA GLU A 143 -19.03 0.27 -14.21
C GLU A 143 -20.54 0.45 -14.38
N SER A 144 -21.29 0.69 -13.29
CA SER A 144 -22.74 0.96 -13.36
C SER A 144 -23.05 2.28 -14.03
N GLU A 145 -22.29 3.34 -13.76
CA GLU A 145 -22.47 4.64 -14.42
C GLU A 145 -22.21 4.55 -15.94
N VAL A 146 -21.14 3.88 -16.33
CA VAL A 146 -20.82 3.67 -17.75
C VAL A 146 -21.96 2.91 -18.44
N LYS A 147 -22.50 1.87 -17.81
CA LYS A 147 -23.62 1.10 -18.36
C LYS A 147 -24.87 1.93 -18.57
N ILE A 148 -25.26 2.76 -17.57
CA ILE A 148 -26.42 3.65 -17.66
C ILE A 148 -26.24 4.69 -18.79
N LEU A 149 -25.01 5.21 -18.96
CA LEU A 149 -24.74 6.18 -20.04
C LEU A 149 -24.84 5.53 -21.43
N THR A 150 -24.34 4.28 -21.56
CA THR A 150 -24.42 3.55 -22.82
C THR A 150 -25.88 3.22 -23.20
N GLU A 151 -26.71 2.81 -22.23
CA GLU A 151 -28.14 2.51 -22.45
C GLU A 151 -28.98 3.76 -22.80
N LYS A 152 -28.49 4.97 -22.50
CA LYS A 152 -29.20 6.23 -22.87
C LYS A 152 -28.82 6.76 -24.24
N GLU A 153 -27.73 6.25 -24.82
CA GLU A 153 -27.27 6.64 -26.17
C GLU A 153 -27.83 5.73 -27.28
N GLU A 154 -28.48 4.61 -26.95
CA GLU A 154 -29.25 3.75 -27.85
C GLU A 154 -30.73 4.18 -27.91
#